data_b03883b6d97c6d7e6e53b9226ad43ee6
#
_entry.id   b03883b6d97c6d7e6e53b9226ad43ee6
#
_cell.length_a   1.000
_cell.length_b   1.000
_cell.length_c   1.000
_cell.angle_alpha   90.00
_cell.angle_beta   90.00
_cell.angle_gamma   90.00
#
_symmetry.space_group_name_H-M   'P 1'
#
loop_
_entity.id
_entity.type
_entity.pdbx_description
1 polymer ?
#
loop_
_entity_poly.entity_id
_entity_poly.type
_entity_poly.pdbx_seq_one_letter_code
_entity_poly.pdbx_strand_id
1 'polypeptide(L)'
;GVQTCALPISHFGDSALKAFSKGNTYPVNIAYSGVYHWWYTIGFRTNQELYAGSIGLLLLSCVLLFAGWLHLQPKFRPSLSWFKNNESRLNHHLSGLLGVSSLAWTGHLVHVALPASRGVHVGWDNFLTTPPHPAGLTPFFTGNWTVYAENPDSASHVYGTSEGAGTAILTFLGGFHPQTQSLWLSDIAHHQ
;
A
#
# COMPACT_ATOMS: atom_id res chain seq x y z
N GLY A 1 -29.55 12.83 20.92
CA GLY A 1 -29.94 11.69 21.68
C GLY A 1 -29.65 10.38 20.97
N VAL A 2 -30.11 9.30 21.54
CA VAL A 2 -29.90 7.94 21.02
C VAL A 2 -30.43 7.77 19.61
N GLN A 3 -31.54 8.42 19.27
CA GLN A 3 -32.12 8.39 17.94
C GLN A 3 -31.21 8.98 16.88
N THR A 4 -30.48 10.03 17.19
CA THR A 4 -29.54 10.66 16.25
C THR A 4 -28.39 9.72 15.88
N CYS A 5 -27.90 8.96 16.85
CA CYS A 5 -26.83 7.98 16.62
C CYS A 5 -27.32 6.75 15.82
N ALA A 6 -28.59 6.41 15.94
CA ALA A 6 -29.17 5.27 15.23
C ALA A 6 -29.45 5.53 13.76
N LEU A 7 -29.72 6.79 13.37
CA LEU A 7 -30.10 7.15 12.00
C LEU A 7 -29.08 6.73 10.93
N PRO A 8 -27.78 6.99 11.10
CA PRO A 8 -26.78 6.55 10.12
C PRO A 8 -26.70 5.03 9.94
N ILE A 9 -27.04 4.29 10.99
CA ILE A 9 -26.94 2.84 11.03
C ILE A 9 -28.20 2.19 10.46
N SER A 10 -29.33 2.89 10.46
CA SER A 10 -30.64 2.35 10.00
C SER A 10 -30.66 1.93 8.53
N HIS A 11 -29.70 2.41 7.72
CA HIS A 11 -29.56 2.01 6.31
C HIS A 11 -29.25 0.53 6.11
N PHE A 12 -28.67 -0.13 7.11
CA PHE A 12 -28.18 -1.51 7.01
C PHE A 12 -29.24 -2.55 7.38
N GLY A 13 -30.33 -2.15 8.05
CA GLY A 13 -31.31 -3.08 8.60
C GLY A 13 -30.78 -3.83 9.84
N ASP A 14 -31.68 -4.58 10.50
CA ASP A 14 -31.42 -5.18 11.81
C ASP A 14 -30.32 -6.23 11.80
N SER A 15 -30.26 -7.07 10.78
CA SER A 15 -29.27 -8.14 10.71
C SER A 15 -27.85 -7.61 10.55
N ALA A 16 -27.69 -6.56 9.74
CA ALA A 16 -26.40 -5.90 9.58
C ALA A 16 -25.98 -5.16 10.84
N LEU A 17 -26.90 -4.46 11.50
CA LEU A 17 -26.65 -3.81 12.79
C LEU A 17 -26.19 -4.81 13.84
N LYS A 18 -26.82 -5.97 13.93
CA LYS A 18 -26.43 -7.04 14.85
C LYS A 18 -25.04 -7.58 14.55
N ALA A 19 -24.69 -7.71 13.27
CA ALA A 19 -23.35 -8.17 12.87
C ALA A 19 -22.26 -7.20 13.31
N PHE A 20 -22.47 -5.89 13.15
CA PHE A 20 -21.50 -4.87 13.54
C PHE A 20 -21.45 -4.59 15.03
N SER A 21 -22.57 -4.78 15.75
CA SER A 21 -22.68 -4.46 17.17
C SER A 21 -22.69 -5.69 18.07
N LYS A 22 -22.42 -6.86 17.55
CA LYS A 22 -22.42 -8.11 18.32
C LYS A 22 -21.50 -8.01 19.54
N GLY A 23 -22.07 -8.23 20.72
CA GLY A 23 -21.35 -8.13 21.99
C GLY A 23 -21.19 -6.73 22.55
N ASN A 24 -21.62 -5.70 21.81
CA ASN A 24 -21.58 -4.32 22.27
C ASN A 24 -22.93 -3.86 22.80
N THR A 25 -22.92 -3.09 23.89
CA THR A 25 -24.11 -2.45 24.46
C THR A 25 -24.23 -0.98 24.04
N TYR A 26 -23.34 -0.51 23.19
CA TYR A 26 -23.26 0.86 22.71
C TYR A 26 -23.11 0.88 21.19
N PRO A 27 -23.50 1.97 20.52
CA PRO A 27 -23.28 2.14 19.08
C PRO A 27 -21.80 2.10 18.74
N VAL A 28 -21.45 1.48 17.60
CA VAL A 28 -20.10 1.45 17.05
C VAL A 28 -20.05 2.21 15.73
N ASN A 29 -18.92 2.84 15.47
CA ASN A 29 -18.70 3.50 14.19
C ASN A 29 -18.45 2.47 13.10
N ILE A 30 -19.02 2.73 11.92
CA ILE A 30 -18.82 1.90 10.73
C ILE A 30 -17.90 2.66 9.78
N ALA A 31 -16.84 2.00 9.32
CA ALA A 31 -15.91 2.55 8.34
C ALA A 31 -16.40 2.25 6.91
N TYR A 32 -16.66 3.30 6.15
CA TYR A 32 -17.14 3.19 4.76
C TYR A 32 -16.07 3.46 3.71
N SER A 33 -14.91 4.03 4.09
CA SER A 33 -13.90 4.50 3.14
C SER A 33 -13.03 3.40 2.55
N GLY A 34 -13.04 2.19 3.12
CA GLY A 34 -12.20 1.07 2.70
C GLY A 34 -10.72 1.20 3.05
N VAL A 35 -10.33 2.20 3.83
CA VAL A 35 -8.91 2.43 4.16
C VAL A 35 -8.30 1.31 4.98
N TYR A 36 -9.06 0.64 5.87
CA TYR A 36 -8.55 -0.50 6.63
C TYR A 36 -8.18 -1.67 5.72
N HIS A 37 -9.01 -1.96 4.71
CA HIS A 37 -8.72 -3.00 3.73
C HIS A 37 -7.51 -2.64 2.87
N TRP A 38 -7.42 -1.39 2.45
CA TRP A 38 -6.27 -0.88 1.70
C TRP A 38 -4.98 -0.96 2.51
N TRP A 39 -4.98 -0.50 3.75
CA TRP A 39 -3.81 -0.55 4.61
C TRP A 39 -3.38 -1.99 4.91
N TYR A 40 -4.35 -2.87 5.11
CA TYR A 40 -4.06 -4.30 5.26
C TYR A 40 -3.40 -4.87 4.00
N THR A 41 -3.86 -4.47 2.83
CA THR A 41 -3.31 -4.90 1.55
C THR A 41 -1.86 -4.45 1.37
N ILE A 42 -1.50 -3.23 1.78
CA ILE A 42 -0.15 -2.71 1.62
C ILE A 42 0.80 -3.10 2.75
N GLY A 43 0.34 -3.83 3.75
CA GLY A 43 1.21 -4.46 4.73
C GLY A 43 0.98 -4.10 6.19
N PHE A 44 0.08 -3.18 6.52
CA PHE A 44 -0.24 -2.89 7.93
C PHE A 44 -0.92 -4.08 8.60
N ARG A 45 -0.49 -4.42 9.81
CA ARG A 45 -1.02 -5.57 10.56
C ARG A 45 -1.44 -5.25 11.99
N THR A 46 -0.90 -4.21 12.61
CA THR A 46 -1.17 -3.84 14.00
C THR A 46 -1.59 -2.39 14.13
N ASN A 47 -2.28 -2.08 15.23
CA ASN A 47 -2.63 -0.71 15.59
C ASN A 47 -1.39 0.17 15.83
N GLN A 48 -0.33 -0.44 16.35
CA GLN A 48 0.96 0.26 16.53
C GLN A 48 1.54 0.72 15.20
N GLU A 49 1.49 -0.11 14.16
CA GLU A 49 1.93 0.26 12.81
C GLU A 49 1.08 1.38 12.23
N LEU A 50 -0.24 1.32 12.38
CA LEU A 50 -1.15 2.37 11.94
C LEU A 50 -0.85 3.70 12.66
N TYR A 51 -0.64 3.65 13.97
CA TYR A 51 -0.32 4.84 14.76
C TYR A 51 1.03 5.43 14.33
N ALA A 52 2.06 4.61 14.23
CA ALA A 52 3.39 5.05 13.80
C ALA A 52 3.37 5.66 12.38
N GLY A 53 2.64 5.04 11.46
CA GLY A 53 2.44 5.55 10.11
C GLY A 53 1.72 6.90 10.09
N SER A 54 0.70 7.06 10.91
CA SER A 54 -0.06 8.31 11.04
C SER A 54 0.82 9.44 11.59
N ILE A 55 1.62 9.16 12.62
CA ILE A 55 2.56 10.14 13.17
C ILE A 55 3.63 10.50 12.13
N GLY A 56 4.15 9.51 11.39
CA GLY A 56 5.10 9.75 10.31
C GLY A 56 4.55 10.68 9.22
N LEU A 57 3.30 10.47 8.80
CA LEU A 57 2.64 11.33 7.82
C LEU A 57 2.38 12.75 8.38
N LEU A 58 2.02 12.86 9.66
CA LEU A 58 1.85 14.15 10.29
C LEU A 58 3.16 14.95 10.32
N LEU A 59 4.27 14.31 10.69
CA LEU A 59 5.59 14.94 10.68
C LEU A 59 6.00 15.34 9.26
N LEU A 60 5.79 14.46 8.27
CA LEU A 60 6.04 14.79 6.87
C LEU A 60 5.22 16.00 6.42
N SER A 61 3.94 16.06 6.79
CA SER A 61 3.07 17.19 6.47
C SER A 61 3.60 18.50 7.07
N CYS A 62 4.07 18.49 8.32
CA CYS A 62 4.67 19.64 8.97
C CYS A 62 5.94 20.10 8.24
N VAL A 63 6.81 19.17 7.85
CA VAL A 63 8.03 19.50 7.10
C VAL A 63 7.70 20.10 5.75
N LEU A 64 6.72 19.54 5.03
CA LEU A 64 6.31 20.03 3.72
C LEU A 64 5.67 21.43 3.80
N LEU A 65 4.84 21.67 4.82
CA LEU A 65 4.26 23.00 5.07
C LEU A 65 5.34 24.04 5.39
N PHE A 66 6.30 23.68 6.22
CA PHE A 66 7.44 24.55 6.55
C PHE A 66 8.30 24.82 5.31
N ALA A 67 8.61 23.79 4.53
CA ALA A 67 9.39 23.94 3.29
C ALA A 67 8.67 24.85 2.27
N GLY A 68 7.37 24.70 2.12
CA GLY A 68 6.56 25.54 1.26
C GLY A 68 6.55 27.00 1.73
N TRP A 69 6.38 27.22 3.02
CA TRP A 69 6.48 28.58 3.59
C TRP A 69 7.87 29.18 3.36
N LEU A 70 8.92 28.40 3.62
CA LEU A 70 10.31 28.85 3.47
C LEU A 70 10.63 29.23 2.03
N HIS A 71 10.19 28.46 1.05
CA HIS A 71 10.41 28.72 -0.37
C HIS A 71 9.61 29.91 -0.93
N LEU A 72 8.72 30.48 -0.14
CA LEU A 72 8.06 31.74 -0.46
C LEU A 72 8.77 32.95 0.17
N GLN A 73 9.76 32.74 1.05
CA GLN A 73 10.56 33.81 1.61
C GLN A 73 11.58 34.34 0.59
N PRO A 74 11.91 35.64 0.58
CA PRO A 74 12.74 36.24 -0.47
C PRO A 74 14.08 35.55 -0.70
N LYS A 75 14.77 35.13 0.36
CA LYS A 75 16.09 34.49 0.25
C LYS A 75 16.04 33.06 -0.28
N PHE A 76 14.90 32.39 -0.11
CA PHE A 76 14.73 30.98 -0.47
C PHE A 76 13.80 30.79 -1.67
N ARG A 77 13.28 31.88 -2.23
CA ARG A 77 12.40 31.83 -3.39
C ARG A 77 13.22 31.56 -4.64
N PRO A 78 12.87 30.53 -5.42
CA PRO A 78 13.54 30.26 -6.68
C PRO A 78 13.40 31.43 -7.67
N SER A 79 14.39 31.60 -8.54
CA SER A 79 14.38 32.64 -9.57
C SER A 79 13.33 32.36 -10.65
N LEU A 80 12.95 33.40 -11.39
CA LEU A 80 12.05 33.25 -12.53
C LEU A 80 12.61 32.30 -13.59
N SER A 81 13.92 32.34 -13.82
CA SER A 81 14.58 31.43 -14.77
C SER A 81 14.49 29.97 -14.36
N TRP A 82 14.51 29.68 -13.05
CA TRP A 82 14.28 28.35 -12.55
C TRP A 82 12.86 27.86 -12.88
N PHE A 83 11.85 28.69 -12.68
CA PHE A 83 10.47 28.34 -13.04
C PHE A 83 10.27 28.15 -14.56
N LYS A 84 11.05 28.82 -15.38
CA LYS A 84 10.99 28.70 -16.83
C LYS A 84 11.79 27.54 -17.40
N ASN A 85 12.57 26.86 -16.58
CA ASN A 85 13.39 25.72 -17.04
C ASN A 85 12.51 24.46 -17.21
N ASN A 86 11.84 24.40 -18.36
CA ASN A 86 10.90 23.33 -18.66
C ASN A 86 11.60 21.99 -18.91
N GLU A 87 12.77 22.00 -19.51
CA GLU A 87 13.52 20.78 -19.83
C GLU A 87 13.94 20.05 -18.56
N SER A 88 14.60 20.73 -17.64
CA SER A 88 15.01 20.14 -16.36
C SER A 88 13.79 19.64 -15.57
N ARG A 89 12.70 20.41 -15.54
CA ARG A 89 11.48 20.00 -14.85
C ARG A 89 10.86 18.75 -15.48
N LEU A 90 10.79 18.65 -16.79
CA LEU A 90 10.31 17.45 -17.48
C LEU A 90 11.20 16.24 -17.16
N ASN A 91 12.51 16.39 -17.25
CA ASN A 91 13.44 15.31 -16.95
C ASN A 91 13.26 14.79 -15.53
N HIS A 92 13.18 15.68 -14.55
CA HIS A 92 13.05 15.29 -13.14
C HIS A 92 11.67 14.79 -12.77
N HIS A 93 10.61 15.33 -13.37
CA HIS A 93 9.26 14.88 -13.06
C HIS A 93 8.92 13.56 -13.74
N LEU A 94 9.46 13.27 -14.91
CA LEU A 94 9.29 11.96 -15.54
C LEU A 94 10.15 10.89 -14.87
N SER A 95 11.43 11.17 -14.66
CA SER A 95 12.34 10.18 -14.08
C SER A 95 12.22 10.09 -12.55
N GLY A 96 12.19 11.21 -11.86
CA GLY A 96 12.20 11.27 -10.40
C GLY A 96 10.81 11.10 -9.78
N LEU A 97 9.85 11.88 -10.24
CA LEU A 97 8.52 11.85 -9.65
C LEU A 97 7.72 10.61 -10.08
N LEU A 98 7.69 10.30 -11.36
CA LEU A 98 6.95 9.14 -11.86
C LEU A 98 7.79 7.87 -11.83
N GLY A 99 8.97 7.87 -12.42
CA GLY A 99 9.80 6.67 -12.54
C GLY A 99 10.29 6.13 -11.20
N VAL A 100 10.94 6.96 -10.39
CA VAL A 100 11.48 6.53 -9.10
C VAL A 100 10.36 6.20 -8.11
N SER A 101 9.25 6.93 -8.11
CA SER A 101 8.12 6.61 -7.23
C SER A 101 7.47 5.28 -7.60
N SER A 102 7.32 4.99 -8.89
CA SER A 102 6.85 3.68 -9.36
C SER A 102 7.80 2.55 -8.96
N LEU A 103 9.10 2.78 -9.09
CA LEU A 103 10.13 1.83 -8.67
C LEU A 103 10.10 1.60 -7.14
N ALA A 104 9.96 2.66 -6.37
CA ALA A 104 9.87 2.57 -4.91
C ALA A 104 8.63 1.79 -4.47
N TRP A 105 7.49 2.01 -5.13
CA TRP A 105 6.28 1.27 -4.83
C TRP A 105 6.40 -0.21 -5.22
N THR A 106 7.02 -0.51 -6.34
CA THR A 106 7.35 -1.90 -6.72
C THR A 106 8.18 -2.57 -5.64
N GLY A 107 9.22 -1.90 -5.16
CA GLY A 107 10.06 -2.41 -4.08
C GLY A 107 9.26 -2.70 -2.82
N HIS A 108 8.37 -1.78 -2.42
CA HIS A 108 7.49 -2.01 -1.27
C HIS A 108 6.56 -3.21 -1.49
N LEU A 109 5.93 -3.30 -2.65
CA LEU A 109 5.04 -4.43 -2.95
C LEU A 109 5.78 -5.77 -2.88
N VAL A 110 6.94 -5.84 -3.51
CA VAL A 110 7.72 -7.09 -3.60
C VAL A 110 8.32 -7.47 -2.24
N HIS A 111 8.85 -6.50 -1.48
CA HIS A 111 9.55 -6.76 -0.23
C HIS A 111 8.65 -6.84 1.00
N VAL A 112 7.54 -6.13 1.03
CA VAL A 112 6.68 -5.98 2.21
C VAL A 112 5.25 -6.47 1.99
N ALA A 113 4.57 -5.96 0.99
CA ALA A 113 3.14 -6.22 0.80
C ALA A 113 2.84 -7.64 0.33
N LEU A 114 3.56 -8.16 -0.64
CA LEU A 114 3.40 -9.55 -1.10
C LEU A 114 3.70 -10.55 0.00
N PRO A 115 4.84 -10.46 0.73
CA PRO A 115 5.08 -11.32 1.88
C PRO A 115 3.97 -11.23 2.94
N ALA A 116 3.53 -10.02 3.27
CA ALA A 116 2.45 -9.82 4.25
C ALA A 116 1.14 -10.48 3.80
N SER A 117 0.82 -10.43 2.51
CA SER A 117 -0.36 -11.10 1.95
C SER A 117 -0.30 -12.62 2.08
N ARG A 118 0.89 -13.17 2.27
CA ARG A 118 1.17 -14.61 2.40
C ARG A 118 1.49 -15.03 3.82
N GLY A 119 1.26 -14.15 4.80
CA GLY A 119 1.45 -14.43 6.22
C GLY A 119 2.89 -14.28 6.71
N VAL A 120 3.77 -13.66 5.93
CA VAL A 120 5.18 -13.42 6.29
C VAL A 120 5.38 -11.96 6.66
N HIS A 121 5.84 -11.70 7.88
CA HIS A 121 6.21 -10.36 8.30
C HIS A 121 7.57 -9.97 7.73
N VAL A 122 7.60 -8.90 6.96
CA VAL A 122 8.84 -8.25 6.52
C VAL A 122 8.74 -6.76 6.83
N GLY A 123 9.72 -6.25 7.54
CA GLY A 123 9.79 -4.85 7.95
C GLY A 123 11.23 -4.38 8.09
N TRP A 124 11.41 -3.24 8.75
CA TRP A 124 12.73 -2.65 8.96
C TRP A 124 13.67 -3.53 9.80
N ASP A 125 13.11 -4.44 10.58
CA ASP A 125 13.84 -5.37 11.43
C ASP A 125 14.48 -6.53 10.66
N ASN A 126 13.96 -6.92 9.49
CA ASN A 126 14.40 -8.14 8.81
C ASN A 126 14.43 -8.08 7.28
N PHE A 127 14.08 -6.95 6.65
CA PHE A 127 13.97 -6.90 5.18
C PHE A 127 15.29 -7.18 4.46
N LEU A 128 16.43 -6.85 5.06
CA LEU A 128 17.75 -7.08 4.47
C LEU A 128 18.15 -8.56 4.43
N THR A 129 17.52 -9.37 5.27
CA THR A 129 17.81 -10.81 5.39
C THR A 129 16.67 -11.69 4.91
N THR A 130 15.59 -11.11 4.40
CA THR A 130 14.43 -11.84 3.90
C THR A 130 14.26 -11.57 2.41
N PRO A 131 14.78 -12.45 1.55
CA PRO A 131 14.66 -12.26 0.10
C PRO A 131 13.20 -12.40 -0.35
N PRO A 132 12.75 -11.56 -1.28
CA PRO A 132 11.35 -11.61 -1.76
C PRO A 132 11.04 -12.82 -2.64
N HIS A 133 12.06 -13.44 -3.24
CA HIS A 133 11.89 -14.62 -4.09
C HIS A 133 12.96 -15.66 -3.79
N PRO A 134 12.61 -16.96 -3.76
CA PRO A 134 13.57 -18.03 -3.44
C PRO A 134 14.80 -18.09 -4.37
N ALA A 135 14.63 -17.72 -5.65
CA ALA A 135 15.73 -17.68 -6.60
C ALA A 135 16.68 -16.47 -6.43
N GLY A 136 16.34 -15.53 -5.57
CA GLY A 136 17.13 -14.32 -5.34
C GLY A 136 17.21 -13.42 -6.57
N LEU A 137 18.34 -12.76 -6.76
CA LEU A 137 18.57 -11.81 -7.84
C LEU A 137 19.16 -12.43 -9.12
N THR A 138 19.53 -13.69 -9.11
CA THR A 138 20.10 -14.36 -10.29
C THR A 138 19.18 -14.27 -11.51
N PRO A 139 17.87 -14.52 -11.42
CA PRO A 139 16.99 -14.37 -12.58
C PRO A 139 16.94 -12.94 -13.12
N PHE A 140 17.04 -11.95 -12.25
CA PHE A 140 17.04 -10.54 -12.64
C PHE A 140 18.26 -10.20 -13.48
N PHE A 141 19.45 -10.56 -13.02
CA PHE A 141 20.71 -10.22 -13.70
C PHE A 141 20.98 -11.07 -14.94
N THR A 142 20.40 -12.26 -15.01
CA THR A 142 20.56 -13.15 -16.18
C THR A 142 19.47 -12.94 -17.25
N GLY A 143 18.48 -12.06 -16.99
CA GLY A 143 17.35 -11.84 -17.89
C GLY A 143 16.29 -12.92 -17.89
N ASN A 144 16.39 -13.90 -17.00
CA ASN A 144 15.42 -15.00 -16.86
C ASN A 144 14.26 -14.60 -15.93
N TRP A 145 13.55 -13.55 -16.27
CA TRP A 145 12.51 -12.96 -15.42
C TRP A 145 11.24 -13.81 -15.34
N THR A 146 11.04 -14.75 -16.24
CA THR A 146 9.92 -15.68 -16.19
C THR A 146 9.90 -16.51 -14.90
N VAL A 147 11.04 -16.72 -14.27
CA VAL A 147 11.14 -17.37 -12.96
C VAL A 147 10.32 -16.63 -11.89
N TYR A 148 10.26 -15.31 -11.97
CA TYR A 148 9.51 -14.48 -11.02
C TYR A 148 7.99 -14.58 -11.19
N ALA A 149 7.51 -15.13 -12.30
CA ALA A 149 6.08 -15.36 -12.56
C ALA A 149 5.63 -16.79 -12.22
N GLU A 150 6.55 -17.69 -11.88
CA GLU A 150 6.24 -19.06 -11.55
C GLU A 150 5.57 -19.20 -10.19
N ASN A 151 4.63 -20.11 -10.05
CA ASN A 151 3.90 -20.42 -8.82
C ASN A 151 3.18 -19.20 -8.24
N PRO A 152 2.20 -18.60 -8.94
CA PRO A 152 1.41 -17.51 -8.42
C PRO A 152 0.47 -17.96 -7.30
N ASP A 153 -0.10 -17.00 -6.57
CA ASP A 153 -1.17 -17.28 -5.63
C ASP A 153 -2.35 -17.94 -6.35
N SER A 154 -2.97 -18.92 -5.69
CA SER A 154 -4.11 -19.63 -6.26
C SER A 154 -5.43 -18.91 -5.99
N ALA A 155 -6.50 -19.32 -6.67
CA ALA A 155 -7.84 -18.79 -6.44
C ALA A 155 -8.36 -19.06 -5.02
N SER A 156 -7.78 -20.03 -4.30
CA SER A 156 -8.09 -20.34 -2.91
C SER A 156 -7.24 -19.56 -1.90
N HIS A 157 -6.39 -18.65 -2.35
CA HIS A 157 -5.54 -17.86 -1.45
C HIS A 157 -6.36 -17.07 -0.44
N VAL A 158 -6.09 -17.32 0.85
CA VAL A 158 -6.64 -16.55 1.96
C VAL A 158 -5.65 -15.45 2.33
N TYR A 159 -6.04 -14.22 2.08
CA TYR A 159 -5.18 -13.06 2.23
C TYR A 159 -4.65 -12.91 3.65
N GLY A 160 -3.36 -12.63 3.77
CA GLY A 160 -2.68 -12.55 5.06
C GLY A 160 -2.24 -13.90 5.63
N THR A 161 -2.43 -14.99 4.88
CA THR A 161 -2.06 -16.35 5.29
C THR A 161 -1.26 -17.06 4.20
N SER A 162 -0.64 -18.18 4.56
CA SER A 162 0.05 -19.06 3.61
C SER A 162 -0.89 -19.98 2.83
N GLU A 163 -2.18 -20.00 3.15
CA GLU A 163 -3.16 -20.87 2.48
C GLU A 163 -3.38 -20.40 1.05
N GLY A 164 -3.06 -21.26 0.10
CA GLY A 164 -3.15 -20.95 -1.33
C GLY A 164 -2.11 -19.94 -1.82
N ALA A 165 -1.15 -19.56 -1.00
CA ALA A 165 -0.11 -18.61 -1.37
C ALA A 165 0.90 -19.24 -2.33
N GLY A 166 1.40 -18.43 -3.26
CA GLY A 166 2.49 -18.77 -4.15
C GLY A 166 3.79 -18.08 -3.76
N THR A 167 4.73 -18.10 -4.69
CA THR A 167 6.04 -17.43 -4.57
C THR A 167 6.30 -16.41 -5.66
N ALA A 168 5.44 -16.33 -6.68
CA ALA A 168 5.60 -15.38 -7.77
C ALA A 168 5.52 -13.94 -7.27
N ILE A 169 6.35 -13.07 -7.83
CA ILE A 169 6.40 -11.65 -7.44
C ILE A 169 6.02 -10.71 -8.59
N LEU A 170 6.12 -11.15 -9.83
CA LEU A 170 5.79 -10.37 -11.03
C LEU A 170 4.96 -11.25 -11.95
N THR A 171 3.66 -11.00 -12.06
CA THR A 171 2.74 -11.83 -12.84
C THR A 171 1.89 -11.01 -13.81
N PHE A 172 1.15 -11.70 -14.64
CA PHE A 172 0.13 -11.09 -15.49
C PHE A 172 -1.09 -12.02 -15.52
N LEU A 173 -1.67 -12.25 -14.31
CA LEU A 173 -2.80 -13.16 -14.11
C LEU A 173 -4.09 -12.64 -14.71
N GLY A 174 -4.31 -11.32 -14.61
CA GLY A 174 -5.57 -10.68 -14.97
C GLY A 174 -6.68 -10.98 -13.97
N GLY A 175 -7.81 -10.30 -14.13
CA GLY A 175 -8.96 -10.46 -13.24
C GLY A 175 -8.69 -9.98 -11.82
N PHE A 176 -9.45 -10.54 -10.87
CA PHE A 176 -9.40 -10.14 -9.47
C PHE A 176 -9.12 -11.32 -8.55
N HIS A 177 -8.44 -11.03 -7.45
CA HIS A 177 -8.29 -11.96 -6.34
C HIS A 177 -9.69 -12.28 -5.78
N PRO A 178 -10.10 -13.56 -5.68
CA PRO A 178 -11.49 -13.91 -5.34
C PRO A 178 -11.95 -13.42 -3.97
N GLN A 179 -11.07 -13.47 -2.96
CA GLN A 179 -11.43 -13.04 -1.61
C GLN A 179 -11.53 -11.52 -1.49
N THR A 180 -10.53 -10.79 -1.99
CA THR A 180 -10.45 -9.34 -1.84
C THR A 180 -11.25 -8.59 -2.90
N GLN A 181 -11.55 -9.23 -4.03
CA GLN A 181 -12.21 -8.63 -5.20
C GLN A 181 -11.44 -7.43 -5.76
N SER A 182 -10.15 -7.40 -5.51
CA SER A 182 -9.21 -6.40 -6.04
C SER A 182 -8.16 -7.07 -6.92
N LEU A 183 -7.40 -6.26 -7.65
CA LEU A 183 -6.32 -6.75 -8.51
C LEU A 183 -5.31 -7.57 -7.70
N TRP A 184 -4.70 -8.55 -8.34
CA TRP A 184 -3.61 -9.31 -7.75
C TRP A 184 -2.41 -8.42 -7.47
N LEU A 185 -1.84 -8.49 -6.27
CA LEU A 185 -0.67 -7.67 -5.92
C LEU A 185 0.52 -7.92 -6.84
N SER A 186 0.74 -9.17 -7.23
CA SER A 186 1.83 -9.51 -8.16
C SER A 186 1.62 -8.92 -9.56
N ASP A 187 0.38 -8.72 -9.99
CA ASP A 187 0.05 -8.01 -11.22
C ASP A 187 0.34 -6.52 -11.07
N ILE A 188 -0.01 -5.92 -9.94
CA ILE A 188 0.29 -4.51 -9.65
C ILE A 188 1.80 -4.29 -9.60
N ALA A 189 2.55 -5.18 -8.96
CA ALA A 189 4.00 -5.10 -8.91
C ALA A 189 4.63 -5.13 -10.31
N HIS A 190 4.14 -6.00 -11.18
CA HIS A 190 4.63 -6.09 -12.56
C HIS A 190 4.24 -4.86 -13.39
N HIS A 191 3.04 -4.30 -13.17
CA HIS A 191 2.57 -3.10 -13.85
C HIS A 191 3.45 -1.88 -13.55
N GLN A 192 3.94 -1.77 -12.32
CA GLN A 192 4.76 -0.63 -11.92
C GLN A 192 6.09 -0.57 -12.67
#